data_1b28be0fa6ddbc4f6470d22fb1eb6341
#
_entry.id   1b28be0fa6ddbc4f6470d22fb1eb6341
#
_cell.length_a   1.000
_cell.length_b   1.000
_cell.length_c   1.000
_cell.angle_alpha   90.00
_cell.angle_beta   90.00
_cell.angle_gamma   90.00
#
_symmetry.space_group_name_H-M   'P 1'
#
loop_
_entity.id
_entity.type
_entity.pdbx_description
1 polymer ?
#
loop_
_entity_poly.entity_id
_entity_poly.type
_entity_poly.pdbx_seq_one_letter_code
_entity_poly.pdbx_strand_id
1 'polypeptide(L)'
;MVNKNIKLVNGVLDSLVEDSKGLVVVDFGCGRGVFAEYLKDLGHEYVGVDIDKDSLEDLKNRGFKAYHPDNLPKDLKVDILLLGNMNGIETGMHLVNARKLLTDNGIVFMWDFSVQRLPKGKSQETVVMSVVSKEG
;
A
#
# COMPACT_ATOMS: atom_id res chain seq x y z
N MET A 1 -9.84 -7.49 -15.28
CA MET A 1 -8.79 -8.54 -15.20
C MET A 1 -7.71 -8.09 -14.22
N VAL A 2 -7.39 -8.92 -13.25
CA VAL A 2 -6.36 -8.58 -12.27
C VAL A 2 -4.98 -8.80 -12.88
N ASN A 3 -4.12 -7.81 -12.78
CA ASN A 3 -2.75 -7.90 -13.25
C ASN A 3 -2.00 -9.01 -12.50
N LYS A 4 -1.18 -9.77 -13.21
CA LYS A 4 -0.34 -10.85 -12.66
C LYS A 4 0.49 -10.38 -11.46
N ASN A 5 1.04 -9.16 -11.52
CA ASN A 5 1.87 -8.60 -10.45
C ASN A 5 1.04 -8.24 -9.22
N ILE A 6 -0.21 -7.82 -9.41
CA ILE A 6 -1.13 -7.57 -8.30
C ILE A 6 -1.46 -8.87 -7.57
N LYS A 7 -1.58 -9.98 -8.28
CA LYS A 7 -1.79 -11.30 -7.64
C LYS A 7 -0.62 -11.69 -6.74
N LEU A 8 0.62 -11.39 -7.15
CA LEU A 8 1.80 -11.64 -6.33
C LEU A 8 1.78 -10.80 -5.06
N VAL A 9 1.44 -9.51 -5.18
CA VAL A 9 1.31 -8.61 -4.03
C VAL A 9 0.21 -9.10 -3.10
N ASN A 10 -0.94 -9.48 -3.64
CA ASN A 10 -2.04 -10.03 -2.85
C ASN A 10 -1.63 -11.29 -2.08
N GLY A 11 -0.84 -12.16 -2.70
CA GLY A 11 -0.36 -13.37 -2.04
C GLY A 11 0.51 -13.08 -0.83
N VAL A 12 1.41 -12.10 -0.92
CA VAL A 12 2.22 -11.67 0.22
C VAL A 12 1.36 -10.98 1.26
N LEU A 13 0.46 -10.09 0.83
CA LEU A 13 -0.45 -9.39 1.74
C LEU A 13 -1.33 -10.38 2.52
N ASP A 14 -1.85 -11.41 1.86
CA ASP A 14 -2.59 -12.49 2.53
C ASP A 14 -1.79 -13.10 3.67
N SER A 15 -0.51 -13.40 3.43
CA SER A 15 0.36 -13.98 4.45
C SER A 15 0.57 -13.04 5.63
N LEU A 16 0.63 -11.72 5.37
CA LEU A 16 0.83 -10.72 6.41
C LEU A 16 -0.39 -10.51 7.30
N VAL A 17 -1.59 -10.70 6.75
CA VAL A 17 -2.84 -10.48 7.48
C VAL A 17 -3.52 -11.77 7.93
N GLU A 18 -2.93 -12.92 7.59
CA GLU A 18 -3.45 -14.23 7.93
C GLU A 18 -3.70 -14.36 9.43
N ASP A 19 -4.84 -14.96 9.80
CA ASP A 19 -5.27 -15.17 11.18
C ASP A 19 -5.46 -13.88 11.99
N SER A 20 -5.44 -12.71 11.35
CA SER A 20 -5.69 -11.42 12.00
C SER A 20 -6.98 -10.81 11.48
N LYS A 21 -7.60 -9.95 12.31
CA LYS A 21 -8.75 -9.15 11.92
C LYS A 21 -8.64 -7.75 12.53
N GLY A 22 -9.26 -6.78 11.88
CA GLY A 22 -9.29 -5.41 12.40
C GLY A 22 -7.96 -4.69 12.30
N LEU A 23 -7.05 -5.15 11.44
CA LEU A 23 -5.80 -4.43 11.20
C LEU A 23 -6.08 -3.16 10.41
N VAL A 24 -5.38 -2.09 10.73
CA VAL A 24 -5.41 -0.83 9.97
C VAL A 24 -4.32 -0.89 8.91
N VAL A 25 -4.74 -0.90 7.65
CA VAL A 25 -3.83 -0.96 6.50
C VAL A 25 -3.91 0.36 5.74
N VAL A 26 -2.79 1.06 5.66
CA VAL A 26 -2.68 2.34 4.95
C VAL A 26 -1.97 2.11 3.63
N ASP A 27 -2.63 2.50 2.55
CA ASP A 27 -2.14 2.33 1.18
C ASP A 27 -1.65 3.69 0.66
N PHE A 28 -0.34 3.89 0.70
CA PHE A 28 0.31 5.12 0.27
C PHE A 28 0.49 5.10 -1.25
N GLY A 29 -0.01 6.13 -1.92
CA GLY A 29 -0.08 6.14 -3.37
C GLY A 29 -1.19 5.24 -3.88
N CYS A 30 -2.33 5.28 -3.19
CA CYS A 30 -3.40 4.29 -3.38
C CYS A 30 -4.08 4.34 -4.75
N GLY A 31 -4.02 5.48 -5.45
CA GLY A 31 -4.78 5.64 -6.68
C GLY A 31 -6.26 5.32 -6.46
N ARG A 32 -6.80 4.43 -7.25
CA ARG A 32 -8.20 4.03 -7.16
C ARG A 32 -8.47 2.97 -6.09
N GLY A 33 -7.45 2.61 -5.31
CA GLY A 33 -7.62 1.70 -4.18
C GLY A 33 -7.87 0.25 -4.58
N VAL A 34 -6.92 -0.33 -5.33
CA VAL A 34 -7.06 -1.72 -5.82
C VAL A 34 -7.14 -2.75 -4.69
N PHE A 35 -6.67 -2.42 -3.48
CA PHE A 35 -6.72 -3.32 -2.33
C PHE A 35 -7.90 -3.06 -1.39
N ALA A 36 -8.68 -2.00 -1.64
CA ALA A 36 -9.70 -1.53 -0.70
C ALA A 36 -10.77 -2.58 -0.40
N GLU A 37 -11.44 -3.08 -1.45
CA GLU A 37 -12.50 -4.07 -1.31
C GLU A 37 -11.98 -5.39 -0.75
N TYR A 38 -10.82 -5.81 -1.21
CA TYR A 38 -10.15 -7.03 -0.78
C TYR A 38 -9.88 -7.03 0.73
N LEU A 39 -9.30 -5.96 1.25
CA LEU A 39 -8.99 -5.84 2.68
C LEU A 39 -10.26 -5.72 3.52
N LYS A 40 -11.25 -4.99 3.03
CA LYS A 40 -12.54 -4.88 3.68
C LYS A 40 -13.21 -6.26 3.82
N ASP A 41 -13.20 -7.05 2.75
CA ASP A 41 -13.80 -8.38 2.75
C ASP A 41 -13.11 -9.32 3.73
N LEU A 42 -11.82 -9.12 3.99
CA LEU A 42 -11.06 -9.88 4.99
C LEU A 42 -11.28 -9.36 6.42
N GLY A 43 -12.04 -8.29 6.61
CA GLY A 43 -12.33 -7.74 7.94
C GLY A 43 -11.32 -6.73 8.46
N HIS A 44 -10.52 -6.11 7.58
CA HIS A 44 -9.55 -5.09 7.94
C HIS A 44 -10.03 -3.69 7.56
N GLU A 45 -9.45 -2.67 8.18
CA GLU A 45 -9.72 -1.28 7.85
C GLU A 45 -8.71 -0.81 6.80
N TYR A 46 -9.23 -0.33 5.67
CA TYR A 46 -8.42 0.22 4.59
C TYR A 46 -8.45 1.75 4.65
N VAL A 47 -7.26 2.35 4.55
CA VAL A 47 -7.10 3.81 4.47
C VAL A 47 -6.25 4.12 3.23
N GLY A 48 -6.81 4.88 2.29
CA GLY A 48 -6.09 5.31 1.11
C GLY A 48 -5.42 6.67 1.32
N VAL A 49 -4.21 6.81 0.81
CA VAL A 49 -3.47 8.09 0.85
C VAL A 49 -2.94 8.37 -0.55
N ASP A 50 -3.26 9.53 -1.08
CA ASP A 50 -2.80 9.95 -2.40
C ASP A 50 -2.84 11.48 -2.50
N ILE A 51 -2.04 12.02 -3.41
CA ILE A 51 -2.09 13.45 -3.75
C ILE A 51 -3.21 13.77 -4.74
N ASP A 52 -3.74 12.76 -5.43
CA ASP A 52 -4.78 12.93 -6.44
C ASP A 52 -6.16 13.06 -5.78
N LYS A 53 -6.72 14.25 -5.89
CA LYS A 53 -8.00 14.59 -5.30
C LYS A 53 -9.14 13.71 -5.79
N ASP A 54 -9.15 13.40 -7.08
CA ASP A 54 -10.24 12.60 -7.68
C ASP A 54 -10.22 11.16 -7.15
N SER A 55 -9.03 10.58 -6.98
CA SER A 55 -8.86 9.26 -6.37
C SER A 55 -9.38 9.23 -4.94
N LEU A 56 -9.06 10.26 -4.15
CA LEU A 56 -9.52 10.34 -2.76
C LEU A 56 -11.04 10.47 -2.69
N GLU A 57 -11.62 11.27 -3.57
CA GLU A 57 -13.07 11.47 -3.61
C GLU A 57 -13.79 10.18 -4.00
N ASP A 58 -13.28 9.45 -4.98
CA ASP A 58 -13.82 8.16 -5.39
C ASP A 58 -13.82 7.16 -4.22
N LEU A 59 -12.71 7.06 -3.49
CA LEU A 59 -12.63 6.17 -2.33
C LEU A 59 -13.64 6.55 -1.24
N LYS A 60 -13.77 7.84 -0.94
CA LYS A 60 -14.75 8.33 0.05
C LYS A 60 -16.18 8.01 -0.38
N ASN A 61 -16.50 8.18 -1.66
CA ASN A 61 -17.81 7.86 -2.20
C ASN A 61 -18.14 6.37 -2.10
N ARG A 62 -17.12 5.52 -2.11
CA ARG A 62 -17.27 4.07 -1.92
C ARG A 62 -17.27 3.65 -0.45
N GLY A 63 -17.19 4.61 0.48
CA GLY A 63 -17.25 4.35 1.91
C GLY A 63 -15.92 4.10 2.60
N PHE A 64 -14.81 4.35 1.95
CA PHE A 64 -13.47 4.17 2.53
C PHE A 64 -12.92 5.49 3.07
N LYS A 65 -12.02 5.40 4.04
CA LYS A 65 -11.25 6.54 4.51
C LYS A 65 -10.14 6.84 3.50
N ALA A 66 -9.96 8.11 3.19
CA ALA A 66 -8.94 8.55 2.24
C ALA A 66 -8.45 9.94 2.60
N TYR A 67 -7.14 10.15 2.53
CA TYR A 67 -6.51 11.40 2.95
C TYR A 67 -5.39 11.82 2.01
N HIS A 68 -5.21 13.13 1.87
CA HIS A 68 -3.98 13.68 1.32
C HIS A 68 -2.84 13.45 2.34
N PRO A 69 -1.59 13.20 1.88
CA PRO A 69 -0.47 12.96 2.81
C PRO A 69 -0.27 14.03 3.87
N ASP A 70 -0.61 15.29 3.55
CA ASP A 70 -0.47 16.41 4.48
C ASP A 70 -1.60 16.48 5.51
N ASN A 71 -2.66 15.70 5.35
CA ASN A 71 -3.86 15.75 6.19
C ASN A 71 -4.13 14.44 6.96
N LEU A 72 -3.10 13.64 7.18
CA LEU A 72 -3.26 12.41 7.95
C LEU A 72 -3.67 12.72 9.39
N PRO A 73 -4.66 11.99 9.96
CA PRO A 73 -4.99 12.14 11.37
C PRO A 73 -3.78 11.84 12.25
N LYS A 74 -3.53 12.70 13.23
CA LYS A 74 -2.36 12.56 14.13
C LYS A 74 -2.42 11.34 15.03
N ASP A 75 -3.63 10.88 15.31
CA ASP A 75 -3.88 9.72 16.18
C ASP A 75 -4.06 8.42 15.40
N LEU A 76 -3.85 8.46 14.09
CA LEU A 76 -3.95 7.26 13.25
C LEU A 76 -2.87 6.26 13.66
N LYS A 77 -3.29 5.02 13.96
CA LYS A 77 -2.39 3.91 14.26
C LYS A 77 -2.41 2.93 13.11
N VAL A 78 -1.24 2.62 12.57
CA VAL A 78 -1.10 1.83 11.35
C VAL A 78 -0.44 0.49 11.67
N ASP A 79 -1.09 -0.59 11.30
CA ASP A 79 -0.54 -1.94 11.46
C ASP A 79 0.28 -2.35 10.24
N ILE A 80 -0.19 -2.00 9.05
CA ILE A 80 0.51 -2.29 7.80
C ILE A 80 0.50 -1.05 6.92
N LEU A 81 1.69 -0.62 6.51
CA LEU A 81 1.86 0.48 5.57
C LEU A 81 2.26 -0.11 4.21
N LEU A 82 1.45 0.14 3.20
CA LEU A 82 1.72 -0.30 1.83
C LEU A 82 2.36 0.81 1.02
N LEU A 83 3.50 0.52 0.40
CA LEU A 83 4.22 1.44 -0.48
C LEU A 83 4.48 0.75 -1.81
N GLY A 84 3.66 1.04 -2.81
CA GLY A 84 3.77 0.42 -4.13
C GLY A 84 4.23 1.39 -5.20
N ASN A 85 5.28 1.02 -5.95
CA ASN A 85 5.75 1.73 -7.16
C ASN A 85 5.98 3.23 -6.95
N MET A 86 6.42 3.64 -5.78
CA MET A 86 6.65 5.04 -5.47
C MET A 86 8.05 5.49 -5.86
N ASN A 87 8.16 6.74 -6.27
CA ASN A 87 9.44 7.39 -6.56
C ASN A 87 10.32 7.43 -5.29
N GLY A 88 11.61 7.07 -5.42
CA GLY A 88 12.49 6.89 -4.27
C GLY A 88 12.63 8.07 -3.32
N ILE A 89 12.69 9.31 -3.84
CA ILE A 89 12.84 10.51 -3.01
C ILE A 89 11.55 10.79 -2.24
N GLU A 90 10.42 10.79 -2.93
CA GLU A 90 9.11 11.00 -2.31
C GLU A 90 8.80 9.88 -1.32
N THR A 91 9.12 8.64 -1.67
CA THR A 91 8.95 7.49 -0.80
C THR A 91 9.71 7.69 0.51
N GLY A 92 10.97 8.15 0.45
CA GLY A 92 11.78 8.38 1.65
C GLY A 92 11.16 9.38 2.59
N MET A 93 10.69 10.51 2.08
CA MET A 93 10.07 11.56 2.89
C MET A 93 8.77 11.09 3.52
N HIS A 94 7.91 10.45 2.74
CA HIS A 94 6.63 9.93 3.23
C HIS A 94 6.85 8.79 4.24
N LEU A 95 7.84 7.95 4.00
CA LEU A 95 8.18 6.85 4.90
C LEU A 95 8.58 7.35 6.28
N VAL A 96 9.43 8.38 6.35
CA VAL A 96 9.84 8.97 7.64
C VAL A 96 8.63 9.46 8.44
N ASN A 97 7.71 10.16 7.77
CA ASN A 97 6.51 10.67 8.42
C ASN A 97 5.53 9.55 8.78
N ALA A 98 5.35 8.59 7.91
CA ALA A 98 4.40 7.49 8.10
C ALA A 98 4.85 6.49 9.17
N ARG A 99 6.16 6.26 9.33
CA ARG A 99 6.68 5.35 10.36
C ARG A 99 6.28 5.77 11.76
N LYS A 100 6.09 7.06 11.99
CA LYS A 100 5.63 7.57 13.30
C LYS A 100 4.23 7.11 13.64
N LEU A 101 3.44 6.74 12.64
CA LEU A 101 2.07 6.27 12.81
C LEU A 101 1.99 4.76 13.04
N LEU A 102 3.07 4.02 12.80
CA LEU A 102 3.07 2.56 12.97
C LEU A 102 2.90 2.16 14.43
N THR A 103 2.09 1.14 14.65
CA THR A 103 2.04 0.44 15.94
C THR A 103 3.38 -0.24 16.22
N ASP A 104 3.61 -0.70 17.45
CA ASP A 104 4.87 -1.35 17.81
C ASP A 104 5.13 -2.62 17.00
N ASN A 105 4.07 -3.30 16.58
CA ASN A 105 4.16 -4.48 15.71
C ASN A 105 3.90 -4.13 14.24
N GLY A 106 3.85 -2.84 13.92
CA GLY A 106 3.57 -2.37 12.57
C GLY A 106 4.68 -2.72 11.59
N ILE A 107 4.29 -2.97 10.36
CA ILE A 107 5.21 -3.33 9.28
C ILE A 107 4.99 -2.43 8.07
N VAL A 108 6.05 -2.30 7.27
CA VAL A 108 6.00 -1.64 5.97
C VAL A 108 6.18 -2.71 4.90
N PHE A 109 5.24 -2.80 3.98
CA PHE A 109 5.34 -3.68 2.82
C PHE A 109 5.55 -2.82 1.58
N MET A 110 6.68 -2.98 0.95
CA MET A 110 7.07 -2.22 -0.25
C MET A 110 7.20 -3.16 -1.44
N TRP A 111 6.82 -2.68 -2.61
CA TRP A 111 7.06 -3.41 -3.86
C TRP A 111 7.30 -2.44 -4.99
N ASP A 112 8.01 -2.94 -5.99
CA ASP A 112 8.26 -2.22 -7.23
C ASP A 112 8.20 -3.20 -8.40
N PHE A 113 7.52 -2.78 -9.45
CA PHE A 113 7.43 -3.55 -10.71
C PHE A 113 8.30 -2.87 -11.74
N SER A 114 9.18 -3.62 -12.38
CA SER A 114 9.99 -3.13 -13.47
C SER A 114 9.85 -4.03 -14.68
N VAL A 115 9.86 -3.42 -15.87
CA VAL A 115 9.82 -4.14 -17.13
C VAL A 115 11.08 -3.78 -17.89
N GLN A 116 11.89 -4.78 -18.20
CA GLN A 116 13.07 -4.62 -19.03
C GLN A 116 12.77 -5.14 -20.44
N ARG A 117 13.00 -4.30 -21.43
CA ARG A 117 12.86 -4.72 -22.82
C ARG A 117 14.14 -5.43 -23.27
N LEU A 118 13.98 -6.64 -23.76
CA LEU A 118 15.06 -7.47 -24.27
C LEU A 118 15.09 -7.43 -25.80
N PRO A 119 16.22 -7.84 -26.43
CA PRO A 119 16.27 -7.96 -27.88
C PRO A 119 15.16 -8.84 -28.46
N LYS A 120 14.81 -8.64 -29.73
CA LYS A 120 13.81 -9.39 -30.46
C LYS A 120 12.38 -9.26 -29.92
N GLY A 121 12.05 -8.11 -29.35
CA GLY A 121 10.69 -7.83 -28.89
C GLY A 121 10.27 -8.59 -27.63
N LYS A 122 11.18 -9.26 -26.95
CA LYS A 122 10.92 -9.91 -25.68
C LYS A 122 10.95 -8.89 -24.55
N SER A 123 10.29 -9.20 -23.46
CA SER A 123 10.33 -8.38 -22.24
C SER A 123 10.52 -9.26 -21.01
N GLN A 124 11.15 -8.70 -20.00
CA GLN A 124 11.31 -9.32 -18.70
C GLN A 124 10.67 -8.43 -17.65
N GLU A 125 9.76 -8.99 -16.88
CA GLU A 125 9.15 -8.31 -15.74
C GLU A 125 9.84 -8.73 -14.45
N THR A 126 10.15 -7.76 -13.60
CA THR A 126 10.75 -8.00 -12.30
C THR A 126 9.89 -7.36 -11.23
N VAL A 127 9.62 -8.11 -10.17
CA VAL A 127 8.91 -7.62 -9.00
C VAL A 127 9.86 -7.73 -7.82
N VAL A 128 10.13 -6.60 -7.17
CA VAL A 128 10.91 -6.57 -5.93
C VAL A 128 9.96 -6.24 -4.79
N MET A 129 9.96 -7.08 -3.76
CA MET A 129 9.10 -6.89 -2.59
C MET A 129 9.95 -6.94 -1.32
N SER A 130 9.63 -6.07 -0.36
CA SER A 130 10.32 -6.00 0.93
C SER A 130 9.30 -5.81 2.04
N VAL A 131 9.52 -6.51 3.15
CA VAL A 131 8.73 -6.35 4.37
C VAL A 131 9.68 -5.94 5.49
N VAL A 132 9.41 -4.80 6.11
CA VAL A 132 10.29 -4.21 7.13
C VAL A 132 9.47 -3.90 8.37
N SER A 133 9.97 -4.30 9.54
CA SER A 133 9.36 -3.96 10.82
C SER A 133 9.67 -2.50 11.19
N LYS A 134 8.91 -1.95 12.15
CA LYS A 134 9.11 -0.58 12.64
C LYS A 134 10.54 -0.33 13.12
N GLU A 135 11.15 -1.33 13.74
CA GLU A 135 12.48 -1.24 14.33
C GLU A 135 13.60 -1.68 13.39
N GLY A 136 13.24 -2.26 12.25
CA GLY A 136 14.20 -2.83 11.31
C GLY A 136 14.70 -1.90 10.22
#